data_01e71ab3173336cd576aae706b709ba1
#
_entry.id   01e71ab3173336cd576aae706b709ba1
#
_cell.length_a   1.000
_cell.length_b   1.000
_cell.length_c   1.000
_cell.angle_alpha   90.00
_cell.angle_beta   90.00
_cell.angle_gamma   90.00
#
_symmetry.space_group_name_H-M   'P 1'
#
loop_
_entity.id
_entity.type
_entity.pdbx_description
1 polymer ?
#
loop_
_entity_poly.entity_id
_entity_poly.type
_entity_poly.pdbx_seq_one_letter_code
_entity_poly.pdbx_strand_id
1 'polypeptide(L)'
;MISTRDLSLLPGVDDLRRTLQAMAMLDAILCPEWQFRYYSFNATWAPGEQMGSMRNGSGDDLFAHFSAIGCLLKGFAHEYPMTPYREDPPRVWPDVLDAVPSEFAACMREPAFEVENVTFCIWRRYIDPHWQIGPVKFPTDDSDPDGSEFLLSALDGRPESYQEWAMGYYELEIPLASVKHVYCHRPLGRDVIASLHSKMLLSELAADIKEIGYPS
;
A
#
# COMPACT_ATOMS: atom_id res chain seq x y z
N MET A 1 7.37 13.45 6.70
CA MET A 1 6.32 12.46 6.33
C MET A 1 6.41 12.20 4.84
N ILE A 2 5.93 11.07 4.34
CA ILE A 2 5.89 10.78 2.88
C ILE A 2 4.64 11.40 2.31
N SER A 3 4.78 12.14 1.21
CA SER A 3 3.63 12.66 0.44
C SER A 3 4.03 12.84 -1.02
N THR A 4 3.08 13.12 -1.89
CA THR A 4 3.36 13.46 -3.30
C THR A 4 4.26 14.70 -3.45
N ARG A 5 4.36 15.54 -2.43
CA ARG A 5 5.27 16.70 -2.38
C ARG A 5 6.68 16.34 -1.92
N ASP A 6 6.84 15.21 -1.19
CA ASP A 6 8.15 14.70 -0.76
C ASP A 6 8.12 13.17 -0.69
N LEU A 7 8.66 12.53 -1.73
CA LEU A 7 8.78 11.07 -1.87
C LEU A 7 10.16 10.54 -1.42
N SER A 8 10.99 11.37 -0.81
CA SER A 8 12.37 11.01 -0.46
C SER A 8 12.48 9.83 0.51
N LEU A 9 11.48 9.66 1.38
CA LEU A 9 11.40 8.57 2.35
C LEU A 9 10.65 7.33 1.84
N LEU A 10 10.04 7.39 0.65
CA LEU A 10 9.39 6.21 0.07
C LEU A 10 10.48 5.23 -0.39
N PRO A 11 10.46 3.96 0.07
CA PRO A 11 11.48 2.97 -0.26
C PRO A 11 11.60 2.73 -1.77
N GLY A 12 12.71 2.14 -2.20
CA GLY A 12 12.85 1.65 -3.58
C GLY A 12 11.81 0.59 -3.92
N VAL A 13 11.61 0.33 -5.22
CA VAL A 13 10.54 -0.57 -5.71
C VAL A 13 10.54 -1.93 -4.99
N ASP A 14 11.71 -2.58 -4.88
CA ASP A 14 11.79 -3.89 -4.24
C ASP A 14 11.61 -3.84 -2.72
N ASP A 15 12.10 -2.78 -2.07
CA ASP A 15 11.92 -2.60 -0.64
C ASP A 15 10.46 -2.26 -0.30
N LEU A 16 9.79 -1.43 -1.13
CA LEU A 16 8.36 -1.16 -0.97
C LEU A 16 7.52 -2.42 -1.14
N ARG A 17 7.84 -3.26 -2.14
CA ARG A 17 7.18 -4.55 -2.34
C ARG A 17 7.30 -5.42 -1.08
N ARG A 18 8.51 -5.55 -0.54
CA ARG A 18 8.75 -6.31 0.70
C ARG A 18 8.03 -5.72 1.89
N THR A 19 8.00 -4.41 2.00
CA THR A 19 7.23 -3.69 3.04
C THR A 19 5.75 -4.06 2.98
N LEU A 20 5.12 -3.95 1.82
CA LEU A 20 3.70 -4.30 1.65
C LEU A 20 3.41 -5.80 1.89
N GLN A 21 4.32 -6.70 1.50
CA GLN A 21 4.20 -8.13 1.84
C GLN A 21 4.26 -8.36 3.35
N ALA A 22 5.16 -7.67 4.06
CA ALA A 22 5.28 -7.78 5.51
C ALA A 22 4.03 -7.23 6.22
N MET A 23 3.51 -6.07 5.78
CA MET A 23 2.30 -5.46 6.32
C MET A 23 1.08 -6.37 6.10
N ALA A 24 0.91 -6.91 4.88
CA ALA A 24 -0.16 -7.85 4.57
C ALA A 24 -0.08 -9.13 5.41
N MET A 25 1.12 -9.65 5.68
CA MET A 25 1.31 -10.84 6.52
C MET A 25 0.99 -10.55 7.99
N LEU A 26 1.36 -9.38 8.50
CA LEU A 26 0.99 -8.94 9.85
C LEU A 26 -0.52 -8.77 9.97
N ASP A 27 -1.17 -8.13 9.01
CA ASP A 27 -2.63 -7.98 8.99
C ASP A 27 -3.34 -9.33 8.89
N ALA A 28 -2.81 -10.30 8.16
CA ALA A 28 -3.37 -11.65 8.10
C ALA A 28 -3.32 -12.36 9.46
N ILE A 29 -2.30 -12.08 10.28
CA ILE A 29 -2.18 -12.63 11.64
C ILE A 29 -3.10 -11.88 12.62
N LEU A 30 -3.12 -10.55 12.56
CA LEU A 30 -3.87 -9.70 13.50
C LEU A 30 -5.36 -9.72 13.24
N CYS A 31 -5.77 -9.81 11.96
CA CYS A 31 -7.15 -9.78 11.49
C CYS A 31 -7.42 -10.98 10.56
N PRO A 32 -7.89 -12.12 11.11
CA PRO A 32 -8.14 -13.35 10.32
C PRO A 32 -9.16 -13.16 9.20
N GLU A 33 -10.17 -12.32 9.41
CA GLU A 33 -11.23 -12.07 8.45
C GLU A 33 -10.74 -11.12 7.36
N TRP A 34 -10.46 -11.64 6.17
CA TRP A 34 -9.86 -10.92 5.04
C TRP A 34 -10.55 -9.58 4.72
N GLN A 35 -11.88 -9.53 4.78
CA GLN A 35 -12.67 -8.34 4.46
C GLN A 35 -12.42 -7.13 5.39
N PHE A 36 -11.84 -7.36 6.57
CA PHE A 36 -11.54 -6.32 7.55
C PHE A 36 -10.04 -5.99 7.62
N ARG A 37 -9.20 -6.66 6.80
CA ARG A 37 -7.77 -6.35 6.72
C ARG A 37 -7.57 -5.01 6.03
N TYR A 38 -6.70 -4.23 6.59
CA TYR A 38 -6.33 -2.93 6.01
C TYR A 38 -5.33 -3.10 4.87
N TYR A 39 -4.27 -3.90 5.06
CA TYR A 39 -3.27 -4.22 4.05
C TYR A 39 -3.46 -5.64 3.50
N SER A 40 -3.31 -5.78 2.18
CA SER A 40 -3.33 -7.06 1.49
C SER A 40 -2.26 -7.09 0.40
N PHE A 41 -1.82 -8.30 0.02
CA PHE A 41 -0.84 -8.47 -1.05
C PHE A 41 -1.12 -9.77 -1.81
N ASN A 42 -1.10 -9.71 -3.14
CA ASN A 42 -1.20 -10.88 -4.01
C ASN A 42 0.07 -10.97 -4.87
N ALA A 43 0.92 -11.96 -4.57
CA ALA A 43 2.16 -12.20 -5.28
C ALA A 43 1.98 -12.85 -6.66
N THR A 44 0.77 -13.28 -6.98
CA THR A 44 0.42 -13.95 -8.25
C THR A 44 -0.78 -13.29 -8.92
N TRP A 45 -0.86 -11.95 -8.85
CA TRP A 45 -1.97 -11.18 -9.39
C TRP A 45 -2.22 -11.46 -10.88
N ALA A 46 -1.15 -11.38 -11.68
CA ALA A 46 -1.12 -11.82 -13.07
C ALA A 46 0.27 -12.37 -13.42
N PRO A 47 0.49 -12.99 -14.59
CA PRO A 47 1.80 -13.49 -14.98
C PRO A 47 2.89 -12.40 -14.96
N GLY A 48 3.81 -12.48 -14.00
CA GLY A 48 4.88 -11.50 -13.81
C GLY A 48 4.45 -10.20 -13.10
N GLU A 49 3.25 -10.17 -12.53
CA GLU A 49 2.69 -9.00 -11.86
C GLU A 49 2.23 -9.34 -10.43
N GLN A 50 2.38 -8.38 -9.54
CA GLN A 50 1.98 -8.48 -8.13
C GLN A 50 1.21 -7.23 -7.73
N MET A 51 0.32 -7.36 -6.75
CA MET A 51 -0.52 -6.27 -6.29
C MET A 51 -0.50 -6.17 -4.77
N GLY A 52 -0.06 -5.02 -4.25
CA GLY A 52 -0.30 -4.61 -2.87
C GLY A 52 -1.52 -3.69 -2.82
N SER A 53 -2.32 -3.79 -1.78
CA SER A 53 -3.46 -2.89 -1.59
C SER A 53 -3.64 -2.51 -0.13
N MET A 54 -4.22 -1.33 0.08
CA MET A 54 -4.74 -0.85 1.34
C MET A 54 -6.18 -0.40 1.16
N ARG A 55 -7.04 -0.70 2.12
CA ARG A 55 -8.44 -0.26 2.18
C ARG A 55 -8.84 -0.02 3.62
N ASN A 56 -9.33 1.17 3.92
CA ASN A 56 -9.75 1.51 5.29
C ASN A 56 -11.22 1.16 5.60
N GLY A 57 -11.97 0.68 4.61
CA GLY A 57 -13.40 0.39 4.75
C GLY A 57 -14.31 1.63 4.79
N SER A 58 -13.74 2.84 4.73
CA SER A 58 -14.46 4.12 4.73
C SER A 58 -14.46 4.82 3.36
N GLY A 59 -13.89 4.18 2.35
CA GLY A 59 -13.87 4.69 0.98
C GLY A 59 -12.49 5.09 0.47
N ASP A 60 -11.46 5.07 1.31
CA ASP A 60 -10.08 5.33 0.86
C ASP A 60 -9.38 4.04 0.50
N ASP A 61 -8.57 4.12 -0.53
CA ASP A 61 -7.75 2.99 -0.98
C ASP A 61 -6.37 3.42 -1.51
N LEU A 62 -5.48 2.46 -1.54
CA LEU A 62 -4.19 2.55 -2.21
C LEU A 62 -3.91 1.21 -2.90
N PHE A 63 -3.51 1.26 -4.15
CA PHE A 63 -3.02 0.11 -4.90
C PHE A 63 -1.59 0.32 -5.36
N ALA A 64 -0.75 -0.68 -5.17
CA ALA A 64 0.63 -0.74 -5.63
C ALA A 64 0.79 -1.91 -6.58
N HIS A 65 0.91 -1.63 -7.86
CA HIS A 65 1.12 -2.62 -8.91
C HIS A 65 2.61 -2.76 -9.21
N PHE A 66 3.14 -3.96 -9.07
CA PHE A 66 4.53 -4.31 -9.35
C PHE A 66 4.63 -5.17 -10.61
N SER A 67 5.54 -4.83 -11.51
CA SER A 67 5.80 -5.55 -12.75
C SER A 67 7.29 -5.53 -13.09
N ALA A 68 7.68 -6.13 -14.22
CA ALA A 68 9.04 -6.04 -14.74
C ALA A 68 9.49 -4.60 -15.08
N ILE A 69 8.55 -3.67 -15.21
CA ILE A 69 8.82 -2.25 -15.48
C ILE A 69 9.25 -1.51 -14.23
N GLY A 70 8.61 -1.81 -13.10
CA GLY A 70 8.77 -1.11 -11.83
C GLY A 70 7.50 -1.17 -11.01
N CYS A 71 7.14 -0.07 -10.36
CA CYS A 71 5.93 0.04 -9.55
C CYS A 71 5.14 1.30 -9.92
N LEU A 72 3.81 1.15 -9.94
CA LEU A 72 2.84 2.24 -10.03
C LEU A 72 1.93 2.16 -8.81
N LEU A 73 1.85 3.28 -8.05
CA LEU A 73 0.93 3.45 -6.95
C LEU A 73 -0.21 4.37 -7.37
N LYS A 74 -1.43 3.97 -7.07
CA LYS A 74 -2.63 4.79 -7.19
C LYS A 74 -3.26 4.92 -5.80
N GLY A 75 -3.53 6.15 -5.36
CA GLY A 75 -4.25 6.42 -4.13
C GLY A 75 -5.55 7.17 -4.38
N PHE A 76 -6.55 6.86 -3.60
CA PHE A 76 -7.84 7.55 -3.57
C PHE A 76 -8.21 7.88 -2.12
N ALA A 77 -8.27 9.17 -1.81
CA ALA A 77 -8.70 9.73 -0.54
C ALA A 77 -10.00 10.52 -0.79
N HIS A 78 -11.14 9.90 -0.48
CA HIS A 78 -12.44 10.33 -0.99
C HIS A 78 -12.94 11.67 -0.42
N GLU A 79 -12.56 12.03 0.81
CA GLU A 79 -12.95 13.29 1.48
C GLU A 79 -11.96 14.43 1.25
N TYR A 80 -10.85 14.20 0.54
CA TYR A 80 -9.81 15.19 0.35
C TYR A 80 -10.09 16.15 -0.82
N PRO A 81 -9.54 17.38 -0.82
CA PRO A 81 -9.84 18.41 -1.81
C PRO A 81 -9.66 17.99 -3.27
N MET A 82 -8.73 17.07 -3.56
CA MET A 82 -8.47 16.61 -4.93
C MET A 82 -9.33 15.40 -5.34
N THR A 83 -10.33 15.01 -4.53
CA THR A 83 -11.26 13.96 -4.92
C THR A 83 -11.93 14.26 -6.26
N PRO A 84 -12.12 13.28 -7.16
CA PRO A 84 -12.89 13.45 -8.39
C PRO A 84 -14.32 13.92 -8.14
N TYR A 85 -14.89 13.56 -6.99
CA TYR A 85 -16.28 13.83 -6.62
C TYR A 85 -16.53 15.26 -6.12
N ARG A 86 -15.54 16.16 -6.16
CA ARG A 86 -15.70 17.60 -5.95
C ARG A 86 -16.53 18.28 -7.05
N GLU A 87 -16.67 17.59 -8.20
CA GLU A 87 -17.42 18.06 -9.37
C GLU A 87 -18.53 17.06 -9.76
N ASP A 88 -19.57 17.53 -10.40
CA ASP A 88 -20.62 16.69 -11.01
C ASP A 88 -20.75 17.04 -12.51
N PRO A 89 -20.44 16.11 -13.44
CA PRO A 89 -19.97 14.73 -13.19
C PRO A 89 -18.54 14.66 -12.59
N PRO A 90 -18.21 13.57 -11.87
CA PRO A 90 -16.90 13.40 -11.27
C PRO A 90 -15.76 13.53 -12.28
N ARG A 91 -14.67 14.19 -11.89
CA ARG A 91 -13.52 14.41 -12.76
C ARG A 91 -12.21 14.32 -11.98
N VAL A 92 -11.29 13.49 -12.49
CA VAL A 92 -9.92 13.39 -11.95
C VAL A 92 -9.25 14.76 -11.98
N TRP A 93 -8.47 15.04 -10.94
CA TRP A 93 -7.70 16.29 -10.85
C TRP A 93 -6.70 16.39 -12.01
N PRO A 94 -6.55 17.56 -12.66
CA PRO A 94 -5.67 17.72 -13.82
C PRO A 94 -4.23 17.27 -13.50
N ASP A 95 -3.58 16.72 -14.49
CA ASP A 95 -2.17 16.30 -14.50
C ASP A 95 -1.82 15.11 -13.57
N VAL A 96 -2.77 14.54 -12.80
CA VAL A 96 -2.52 13.38 -11.93
C VAL A 96 -2.10 12.15 -12.72
N LEU A 97 -2.73 11.90 -13.87
CA LEU A 97 -2.48 10.72 -14.72
C LEU A 97 -1.72 11.04 -16.01
N ASP A 98 -1.64 12.30 -16.43
CA ASP A 98 -1.25 12.69 -17.77
C ASP A 98 0.22 12.40 -18.11
N ALA A 99 1.10 12.31 -17.10
CA ALA A 99 2.52 12.02 -17.28
C ALA A 99 2.92 10.57 -16.95
N VAL A 100 1.94 9.70 -16.65
CA VAL A 100 2.23 8.27 -16.37
C VAL A 100 2.87 7.65 -17.62
N PRO A 101 4.06 7.01 -17.50
CA PRO A 101 4.72 6.38 -18.63
C PRO A 101 3.85 5.33 -19.32
N SER A 102 3.89 5.30 -20.65
CA SER A 102 3.08 4.37 -21.46
C SER A 102 3.35 2.89 -21.15
N GLU A 103 4.49 2.58 -20.58
CA GLU A 103 4.85 1.23 -20.11
C GLU A 103 3.90 0.71 -19.03
N PHE A 104 3.27 1.61 -18.26
CA PHE A 104 2.24 1.27 -17.26
C PHE A 104 0.82 1.22 -17.83
N ALA A 105 0.63 1.36 -19.15
CA ALA A 105 -0.70 1.42 -19.76
C ALA A 105 -1.55 0.15 -19.50
N ALA A 106 -0.95 -1.02 -19.29
CA ALA A 106 -1.68 -2.24 -18.93
C ALA A 106 -2.26 -2.10 -17.52
N CYS A 107 -1.45 -1.66 -16.57
CA CYS A 107 -1.85 -1.40 -15.19
C CYS A 107 -2.98 -0.35 -15.10
N MET A 108 -2.89 0.72 -15.90
CA MET A 108 -3.93 1.76 -15.96
C MET A 108 -5.28 1.27 -16.50
N ARG A 109 -5.32 0.09 -17.14
CA ARG A 109 -6.56 -0.57 -17.60
C ARG A 109 -7.04 -1.69 -16.68
N GLU A 110 -6.30 -1.95 -15.61
CA GLU A 110 -6.68 -2.94 -14.60
C GLU A 110 -7.97 -2.50 -13.89
N PRO A 111 -9.07 -3.26 -13.98
CA PRO A 111 -10.34 -2.85 -13.37
C PRO A 111 -10.27 -2.61 -11.86
N ALA A 112 -9.43 -3.35 -11.14
CA ALA A 112 -9.25 -3.17 -9.70
C ALA A 112 -8.60 -1.83 -9.34
N PHE A 113 -7.95 -1.17 -10.29
CA PHE A 113 -7.34 0.15 -10.08
C PHE A 113 -8.36 1.28 -10.05
N GLU A 114 -9.53 1.11 -10.71
CA GLU A 114 -10.56 2.15 -10.76
C GLU A 114 -9.96 3.53 -10.98
N VAL A 115 -9.24 3.72 -12.10
CA VAL A 115 -8.43 4.93 -12.35
C VAL A 115 -9.23 6.23 -12.36
N GLU A 116 -10.54 6.16 -12.48
CA GLU A 116 -11.46 7.27 -12.29
C GLU A 116 -11.57 7.72 -10.82
N ASN A 117 -11.30 6.80 -9.87
CA ASN A 117 -11.25 7.06 -8.43
C ASN A 117 -9.78 7.24 -8.01
N VAL A 118 -9.21 8.41 -8.29
CA VAL A 118 -7.81 8.71 -7.99
C VAL A 118 -7.64 10.14 -7.49
N THR A 119 -6.86 10.30 -6.40
CA THR A 119 -6.43 11.60 -5.91
C THR A 119 -4.95 11.84 -6.16
N PHE A 120 -4.14 10.76 -6.21
CA PHE A 120 -2.75 10.83 -6.62
C PHE A 120 -2.29 9.56 -7.34
N CYS A 121 -1.28 9.72 -8.20
CA CYS A 121 -0.58 8.63 -8.87
C CYS A 121 0.93 8.86 -8.80
N ILE A 122 1.66 7.83 -8.35
CA ILE A 122 3.11 7.84 -8.17
C ILE A 122 3.69 6.64 -8.90
N TRP A 123 4.80 6.81 -9.59
CA TRP A 123 5.46 5.69 -10.26
C TRP A 123 6.97 5.74 -10.14
N ARG A 124 7.60 4.58 -10.27
CA ARG A 124 9.04 4.43 -10.42
C ARG A 124 9.35 3.23 -11.29
N ARG A 125 10.01 3.45 -12.43
CA ARG A 125 10.59 2.37 -13.22
C ARG A 125 11.91 1.94 -12.59
N TYR A 126 12.34 0.72 -12.81
CA TYR A 126 13.64 0.26 -12.30
C TYR A 126 14.83 1.09 -12.82
N ILE A 127 14.66 1.75 -13.98
CA ILE A 127 15.67 2.65 -14.56
C ILE A 127 15.64 4.07 -13.96
N ASP A 128 14.59 4.43 -13.22
CA ASP A 128 14.44 5.76 -12.64
C ASP A 128 15.17 5.87 -11.30
N PRO A 129 15.93 6.95 -11.06
CA PRO A 129 16.65 7.13 -9.79
C PRO A 129 15.69 7.38 -8.61
N HIS A 130 14.54 8.01 -8.87
CA HIS A 130 13.58 8.45 -7.85
C HIS A 130 12.15 8.15 -8.26
N TRP A 131 11.24 8.15 -7.27
CA TRP A 131 9.80 8.16 -7.49
C TRP A 131 9.38 9.45 -8.21
N GLN A 132 8.34 9.37 -9.02
CA GLN A 132 7.83 10.46 -9.86
C GLN A 132 6.33 10.60 -9.72
N ILE A 133 5.82 11.81 -9.97
CA ILE A 133 4.40 12.16 -10.11
C ILE A 133 4.23 13.00 -11.37
N GLY A 134 2.97 13.23 -11.77
CA GLY A 134 2.62 14.20 -12.81
C GLY A 134 2.96 15.65 -12.41
N PRO A 135 2.89 16.58 -13.37
CA PRO A 135 3.16 18.01 -13.11
C PRO A 135 1.97 18.70 -12.39
N VAL A 136 1.47 18.04 -11.35
CA VAL A 136 0.25 18.42 -10.62
C VAL A 136 0.38 19.79 -9.96
N LYS A 137 -0.61 20.64 -10.16
CA LYS A 137 -0.77 21.90 -9.44
C LYS A 137 -1.68 21.68 -8.24
N PHE A 138 -1.07 21.61 -7.07
CA PHE A 138 -1.81 21.42 -5.82
C PHE A 138 -2.60 22.67 -5.42
N PRO A 139 -3.78 22.53 -4.79
CA PRO A 139 -4.44 23.61 -4.10
C PRO A 139 -3.53 24.21 -3.03
N THR A 140 -3.63 25.52 -2.78
CA THR A 140 -2.72 26.27 -1.87
C THR A 140 -3.15 26.21 -0.42
N ASP A 141 -4.43 25.90 -0.15
CA ASP A 141 -5.04 26.10 1.16
C ASP A 141 -5.05 24.84 2.04
N ASP A 142 -4.45 23.74 1.57
CA ASP A 142 -4.39 22.47 2.29
C ASP A 142 -2.94 21.91 2.30
N SER A 143 -2.55 21.31 3.42
CA SER A 143 -1.23 20.68 3.58
C SER A 143 -1.14 19.32 2.88
N ASP A 144 -2.25 18.56 2.83
CA ASP A 144 -2.36 17.23 2.20
C ASP A 144 -3.59 17.13 1.29
N PRO A 145 -3.68 17.92 0.20
CA PRO A 145 -4.91 18.06 -0.58
C PRO A 145 -5.31 16.79 -1.35
N ASP A 146 -4.38 15.88 -1.58
CA ASP A 146 -4.59 14.61 -2.28
C ASP A 146 -4.67 13.39 -1.32
N GLY A 147 -4.48 13.58 -0.01
CA GLY A 147 -4.50 12.55 1.00
C GLY A 147 -3.27 11.62 0.97
N SER A 148 -2.23 12.00 0.22
CA SER A 148 -1.04 11.15 0.09
C SER A 148 -0.24 11.02 1.37
N GLU A 149 -0.18 12.06 2.21
CA GLU A 149 0.48 12.00 3.51
C GLU A 149 -0.19 10.99 4.44
N PHE A 150 -1.52 10.97 4.43
CA PHE A 150 -2.32 9.99 5.18
C PHE A 150 -2.11 8.56 4.65
N LEU A 151 -2.29 8.35 3.34
CA LEU A 151 -2.27 7.01 2.73
C LEU A 151 -0.87 6.37 2.68
N LEU A 152 0.20 7.17 2.62
CA LEU A 152 1.58 6.71 2.55
C LEU A 152 2.29 6.66 3.92
N SER A 153 1.63 7.09 5.00
CA SER A 153 2.24 7.35 6.30
C SER A 153 3.05 6.17 6.88
N ALA A 154 2.59 4.93 6.67
CA ALA A 154 3.25 3.73 7.18
C ALA A 154 4.17 3.04 6.15
N LEU A 155 4.34 3.60 4.94
CA LEU A 155 5.08 2.96 3.84
C LEU A 155 6.58 3.32 3.80
N ASP A 156 7.13 3.82 4.88
CA ASP A 156 8.55 4.22 4.98
C ASP A 156 9.54 3.03 5.12
N GLY A 157 9.03 1.81 5.13
CA GLY A 157 9.83 0.58 5.28
C GLY A 157 10.25 0.28 6.73
N ARG A 158 9.82 1.08 7.70
CA ARG A 158 10.20 0.90 9.11
C ARG A 158 9.17 0.07 9.87
N PRO A 159 9.59 -0.98 10.57
CA PRO A 159 8.70 -1.79 11.41
C PRO A 159 7.99 -0.97 12.49
N GLU A 160 8.66 0.07 13.00
CA GLU A 160 8.13 0.95 14.03
C GLU A 160 6.91 1.74 13.52
N SER A 161 6.95 2.21 12.28
CA SER A 161 5.86 3.00 11.68
C SER A 161 4.60 2.15 11.50
N TYR A 162 4.76 0.89 11.05
CA TYR A 162 3.63 -0.05 11.02
C TYR A 162 3.12 -0.39 12.42
N GLN A 163 4.01 -0.66 13.38
CA GLN A 163 3.60 -0.98 14.74
C GLN A 163 2.74 0.13 15.35
N GLU A 164 3.21 1.38 15.28
CA GLU A 164 2.51 2.53 15.80
C GLU A 164 1.12 2.69 15.19
N TRP A 165 1.05 2.61 13.85
CA TRP A 165 -0.19 2.65 13.11
C TRP A 165 -1.13 1.49 13.51
N ALA A 166 -0.65 0.23 13.52
CA ALA A 166 -1.45 -0.94 13.78
C ALA A 166 -1.98 -1.00 15.23
N MET A 167 -1.18 -0.55 16.21
CA MET A 167 -1.63 -0.41 17.60
C MET A 167 -2.81 0.56 17.71
N GLY A 168 -2.79 1.67 16.97
CA GLY A 168 -3.91 2.62 16.92
C GLY A 168 -5.13 2.07 16.18
N TYR A 169 -4.91 1.38 15.07
CA TYR A 169 -5.99 0.90 14.20
C TYR A 169 -6.72 -0.32 14.77
N TYR A 170 -5.96 -1.32 15.28
CA TYR A 170 -6.52 -2.56 15.85
C TYR A 170 -6.81 -2.46 17.35
N GLU A 171 -6.40 -1.38 18.02
CA GLU A 171 -6.52 -1.19 19.47
C GLU A 171 -5.88 -2.35 20.26
N LEU A 172 -4.73 -2.85 19.79
CA LEU A 172 -4.00 -3.98 20.35
C LEU A 172 -2.56 -3.60 20.73
N GLU A 173 -2.03 -4.22 21.79
CA GLU A 173 -0.59 -4.19 22.06
C GLU A 173 0.14 -5.13 21.09
N ILE A 174 1.03 -4.59 20.28
CA ILE A 174 1.76 -5.33 19.23
C ILE A 174 3.26 -5.32 19.55
N PRO A 175 3.90 -6.48 19.83
CA PRO A 175 5.32 -6.55 20.13
C PRO A 175 6.19 -6.16 18.92
N LEU A 176 7.01 -5.12 19.06
CA LEU A 176 7.91 -4.65 17.99
C LEU A 176 8.86 -5.76 17.50
N ALA A 177 9.31 -6.65 18.40
CA ALA A 177 10.18 -7.75 18.01
C ALA A 177 9.53 -8.69 16.99
N SER A 178 8.23 -8.93 17.10
CA SER A 178 7.45 -9.76 16.17
C SER A 178 7.21 -9.04 14.85
N VAL A 179 6.93 -7.74 14.88
CA VAL A 179 6.85 -6.90 13.68
C VAL A 179 8.19 -6.93 12.92
N LYS A 180 9.31 -6.72 13.62
CA LYS A 180 10.67 -6.80 13.03
C LYS A 180 10.97 -8.17 12.43
N HIS A 181 10.53 -9.25 13.09
CA HIS A 181 10.69 -10.60 12.56
C HIS A 181 10.02 -10.73 11.18
N VAL A 182 8.78 -10.25 11.06
CA VAL A 182 8.01 -10.31 9.81
C VAL A 182 8.60 -9.38 8.74
N TYR A 183 9.01 -8.17 9.09
CA TYR A 183 9.69 -7.25 8.16
C TYR A 183 11.03 -7.78 7.64
N CYS A 184 11.72 -8.61 8.45
CA CYS A 184 12.92 -9.33 7.98
C CYS A 184 12.60 -10.51 7.05
N HIS A 185 11.33 -10.77 6.74
CA HIS A 185 10.88 -11.92 5.93
C HIS A 185 11.42 -13.26 6.43
N ARG A 186 11.45 -13.45 7.75
CA ARG A 186 11.83 -14.74 8.35
C ARG A 186 10.62 -15.66 8.38
N PRO A 187 10.78 -16.99 8.18
CA PRO A 187 9.67 -17.93 8.31
C PRO A 187 8.92 -17.76 9.64
N LEU A 188 7.60 -17.88 9.59
CA LEU A 188 6.76 -17.72 10.77
C LEU A 188 6.89 -18.93 11.70
N GLY A 189 7.25 -18.67 12.95
CA GLY A 189 7.24 -19.66 14.03
C GLY A 189 5.99 -19.50 14.93
N ARG A 190 5.67 -20.56 15.69
CA ARG A 190 4.53 -20.54 16.63
C ARG A 190 4.62 -19.38 17.63
N ASP A 191 5.82 -19.10 18.14
CA ASP A 191 6.04 -18.07 19.15
C ASP A 191 5.75 -16.66 18.61
N VAL A 192 6.15 -16.39 17.35
CA VAL A 192 5.89 -15.11 16.68
C VAL A 192 4.38 -14.94 16.46
N ILE A 193 3.72 -15.97 15.93
CA ILE A 193 2.26 -15.93 15.71
C ILE A 193 1.52 -15.75 17.04
N ALA A 194 1.85 -16.54 18.06
CA ALA A 194 1.19 -16.48 19.35
C ALA A 194 1.37 -15.13 20.06
N SER A 195 2.48 -14.44 19.82
CA SER A 195 2.75 -13.11 20.37
C SER A 195 1.89 -12.00 19.71
N LEU A 196 1.49 -12.21 18.45
CA LEU A 196 0.64 -11.30 17.68
C LEU A 196 -0.84 -11.64 17.84
N HIS A 197 -1.17 -12.94 17.83
CA HIS A 197 -2.54 -13.45 17.97
C HIS A 197 -2.54 -14.81 18.68
N SER A 198 -2.90 -14.83 19.96
CA SER A 198 -2.72 -16.00 20.85
C SER A 198 -3.48 -17.27 20.44
N LYS A 199 -4.51 -17.16 19.61
CA LYS A 199 -5.34 -18.29 19.15
C LYS A 199 -5.05 -18.72 17.71
N MET A 200 -4.28 -17.93 16.95
CA MET A 200 -3.98 -18.21 15.54
C MET A 200 -3.01 -19.39 15.41
N LEU A 201 -3.27 -20.29 14.49
CA LEU A 201 -2.38 -21.41 14.17
C LEU A 201 -1.67 -21.14 12.83
N LEU A 202 -0.42 -21.58 12.72
CA LEU A 202 0.35 -21.49 11.47
C LEU A 202 -0.38 -22.14 10.27
N SER A 203 -1.09 -23.24 10.52
CA SER A 203 -1.86 -23.94 9.47
C SER A 203 -3.00 -23.11 8.89
N GLU A 204 -3.55 -22.18 9.66
CA GLU A 204 -4.64 -21.29 9.22
C GLU A 204 -4.11 -20.20 8.29
N LEU A 205 -2.82 -19.86 8.39
CA LEU A 205 -2.14 -18.85 7.56
C LEU A 205 -1.59 -19.42 6.23
N ALA A 206 -1.75 -20.73 5.97
CA ALA A 206 -1.11 -21.37 4.80
C ALA A 206 -1.56 -20.76 3.47
N ALA A 207 -2.84 -20.39 3.34
CA ALA A 207 -3.36 -19.72 2.15
C ALA A 207 -2.80 -18.29 2.02
N ASP A 208 -2.77 -17.53 3.10
CA ASP A 208 -2.24 -16.17 3.13
C ASP A 208 -0.73 -16.13 2.82
N ILE A 209 0.06 -17.03 3.42
CA ILE A 209 1.49 -17.17 3.14
C ILE A 209 1.73 -17.37 1.65
N LYS A 210 0.93 -18.25 1.01
CA LYS A 210 1.03 -18.55 -0.42
C LYS A 210 0.60 -17.35 -1.28
N GLU A 211 -0.52 -16.72 -0.96
CA GLU A 211 -1.05 -15.56 -1.72
C GLU A 211 -0.11 -14.38 -1.63
N ILE A 212 0.37 -14.04 -0.43
CA ILE A 212 1.29 -12.95 -0.18
C ILE A 212 2.68 -13.25 -0.78
N GLY A 213 3.04 -14.53 -1.01
CA GLY A 213 4.39 -14.93 -1.38
C GLY A 213 5.39 -14.74 -0.23
N TYR A 214 4.92 -14.92 1.02
CA TYR A 214 5.75 -14.81 2.20
C TYR A 214 6.58 -16.09 2.43
N PRO A 215 7.82 -16.01 2.94
CA PRO A 215 8.64 -17.21 3.19
C PRO A 215 7.99 -18.19 4.17
N SER A 216 8.02 -19.48 3.80
CA SER A 216 7.51 -20.62 4.58
C SER A 216 8.63 -21.36 5.31
#